data_78c2beafca93929c99e6beb6743d183b
#
_entry.id   78c2beafca93929c99e6beb6743d183b
#
_cell.length_a   1.000
_cell.length_b   1.000
_cell.length_c   1.000
_cell.angle_alpha   90.00
_cell.angle_beta   90.00
_cell.angle_gamma   90.00
#
_symmetry.space_group_name_H-M   'P 1'
#
loop_
_entity.id
_entity.type
_entity.pdbx_description
1 polymer ?
#
loop_
_entity_poly.entity_id
_entity_poly.type
_entity_poly.pdbx_seq_one_letter_code
_entity_poly.pdbx_strand_id
1 'polypeptide(L)'
;MKNKSFFPLLLSLAVFFLPGAASLAQRPASAPLNLPDSTEVDYEIKNFPFQSGETTLPVLRLHYTTFGKPVKDKNGKTTNAIYIMHGTTGNSHNFVNQLFAGHLFEPGQPLDATKYYIILPDGIGHGKSSKPSDGLHMKFPKYTYDDMVRADYTVLTQQMGVNHLRLILGTSMGAMHCWVWAETYPDYMDACEANASEPVEIGGRNRITRYAAIQCVEADPAWKGGEYTEPPAAGLRGAYTSMFWMTSSPWQLQRRVPTREQAEKSYAMGADNFIRHQDANDMIYAFDASRFYNPEPKLSTIKCVFFAVNSADDECNPPEMGVMEPAIKKVPKGRYILLPITEQTSGHGTHSNPTIWGDYLKELMTISEPGR
;
A
#
# COMPACT_ATOMS: atom_id res chain seq x y z
N MET A 1 -7.62 86.46 22.76
CA MET A 1 -6.90 85.95 23.94
C MET A 1 -7.83 85.13 24.79
N LYS A 2 -7.73 83.83 24.79
CA LYS A 2 -7.96 82.85 25.88
C LYS A 2 -7.88 81.44 25.26
N ASN A 3 -6.83 80.76 25.62
CA ASN A 3 -6.59 79.33 25.32
C ASN A 3 -7.69 78.48 25.90
N LYS A 4 -8.23 77.55 25.08
CA LYS A 4 -8.96 76.36 25.56
C LYS A 4 -8.19 75.14 25.18
N SER A 5 -7.61 74.51 26.18
CA SER A 5 -6.98 73.22 26.15
C SER A 5 -8.03 72.13 25.89
N PHE A 6 -7.79 71.33 24.85
CA PHE A 6 -8.52 70.07 24.58
C PHE A 6 -7.78 68.93 25.28
N PHE A 7 -8.49 68.26 26.19
CA PHE A 7 -8.07 66.95 26.73
C PHE A 7 -8.57 65.88 25.74
N PRO A 8 -7.74 64.95 25.31
CA PRO A 8 -8.25 63.78 24.57
C PRO A 8 -8.72 62.71 25.55
N LEU A 9 -9.95 62.30 25.34
CA LEU A 9 -10.61 61.16 26.00
C LEU A 9 -9.91 59.87 25.55
N LEU A 10 -9.20 59.20 26.47
CA LEU A 10 -8.67 57.88 26.26
C LEU A 10 -9.79 56.86 26.25
N LEU A 11 -10.18 56.37 25.07
CA LEU A 11 -11.07 55.25 24.88
C LEU A 11 -10.23 53.95 25.07
N SER A 12 -10.40 53.34 26.24
CA SER A 12 -9.83 52.01 26.54
C SER A 12 -10.53 50.96 25.68
N LEU A 13 -9.86 50.48 24.62
CA LEU A 13 -10.27 49.30 23.85
C LEU A 13 -10.04 48.06 24.74
N ALA A 14 -11.13 47.50 25.27
CA ALA A 14 -11.06 46.18 25.88
C ALA A 14 -10.87 45.15 24.77
N VAL A 15 -9.65 44.61 24.72
CA VAL A 15 -9.32 43.47 23.87
C VAL A 15 -9.96 42.23 24.51
N PHE A 16 -11.10 41.79 23.96
CA PHE A 16 -11.65 40.47 24.25
C PHE A 16 -10.71 39.42 23.68
N PHE A 17 -9.93 38.78 24.54
CA PHE A 17 -9.28 37.53 24.20
C PHE A 17 -10.34 36.46 23.97
N LEU A 18 -10.58 36.07 22.73
CA LEU A 18 -11.26 34.83 22.37
C LEU A 18 -10.30 33.67 22.65
N PRO A 19 -10.62 32.74 23.56
CA PRO A 19 -9.84 31.53 23.69
C PRO A 19 -10.25 30.56 22.60
N GLY A 20 -9.33 30.16 21.71
CA GLY A 20 -9.59 29.05 20.83
C GLY A 20 -9.04 29.08 19.42
N ALA A 21 -7.94 29.78 19.17
CA ALA A 21 -7.07 29.33 18.07
C ALA A 21 -6.19 28.21 18.64
N ALA A 22 -6.64 26.97 18.53
CA ALA A 22 -5.76 25.85 18.70
C ALA A 22 -4.64 26.03 17.66
N SER A 23 -3.49 26.53 18.10
CA SER A 23 -2.24 26.49 17.39
C SER A 23 -2.13 25.08 16.82
N LEU A 24 -1.99 24.97 15.49
CA LEU A 24 -1.42 23.79 14.87
C LEU A 24 0.00 23.72 15.42
N ALA A 25 0.12 23.13 16.60
CA ALA A 25 1.41 22.80 17.16
C ALA A 25 2.10 21.97 16.08
N GLN A 26 3.19 22.49 15.52
CA GLN A 26 4.09 21.70 14.70
C GLN A 26 4.36 20.43 15.49
N ARG A 27 3.93 19.27 14.94
CA ARG A 27 4.34 17.98 15.50
C ARG A 27 5.85 18.07 15.64
N PRO A 28 6.43 17.75 16.81
CA PRO A 28 7.88 17.68 16.91
C PRO A 28 8.36 16.79 15.78
N ALA A 29 9.41 17.23 15.07
CA ALA A 29 10.03 16.41 14.05
C ALA A 29 10.28 15.04 14.68
N SER A 30 9.68 14.00 14.10
CA SER A 30 9.88 12.62 14.57
C SER A 30 11.39 12.35 14.60
N ALA A 31 11.87 11.69 15.64
CA ALA A 31 13.27 11.27 15.67
C ALA A 31 13.61 10.53 14.37
N PRO A 32 14.83 10.69 13.84
CA PRO A 32 15.24 9.95 12.66
C PRO A 32 15.12 8.44 12.91
N LEU A 33 14.75 7.66 11.88
CA LEU A 33 14.72 6.20 11.97
C LEU A 33 16.14 5.68 12.27
N ASN A 34 16.24 4.75 13.21
CA ASN A 34 17.47 4.05 13.54
C ASN A 34 17.58 2.77 12.70
N LEU A 35 17.86 2.92 11.41
CA LEU A 35 17.97 1.83 10.45
C LEU A 35 19.40 1.76 9.88
N PRO A 36 19.85 0.58 9.40
CA PRO A 36 21.00 0.50 8.52
C PRO A 36 20.79 1.35 7.26
N ASP A 37 21.90 1.71 6.60
CA ASP A 37 21.80 2.38 5.29
C ASP A 37 20.98 1.53 4.31
N SER A 38 20.08 2.18 3.58
CA SER A 38 19.34 1.54 2.50
C SER A 38 20.19 1.46 1.25
N THR A 39 19.92 0.43 0.43
CA THR A 39 20.42 0.33 -0.93
C THR A 39 19.26 0.37 -1.89
N GLU A 40 19.30 1.30 -2.83
CA GLU A 40 18.35 1.35 -3.95
C GLU A 40 19.05 0.77 -5.20
N VAL A 41 18.34 -0.10 -5.92
CA VAL A 41 18.91 -0.80 -7.09
C VAL A 41 17.81 -1.08 -8.12
N ASP A 42 18.19 -0.94 -9.39
CA ASP A 42 17.36 -1.33 -10.52
C ASP A 42 17.84 -2.69 -11.05
N TYR A 43 16.90 -3.58 -11.32
CA TYR A 43 17.10 -4.84 -12.00
C TYR A 43 16.37 -4.85 -13.34
N GLU A 44 16.95 -5.48 -14.35
CA GLU A 44 16.39 -5.54 -15.68
C GLU A 44 16.07 -6.98 -16.09
N ILE A 45 14.86 -7.19 -16.59
CA ILE A 45 14.45 -8.44 -17.24
C ILE A 45 14.26 -8.15 -18.73
N LYS A 46 15.07 -8.82 -19.58
CA LYS A 46 14.96 -8.68 -21.03
C LYS A 46 13.79 -9.52 -21.57
N ASN A 47 13.01 -8.93 -22.48
CA ASN A 47 11.93 -9.61 -23.19
C ASN A 47 10.93 -10.31 -22.26
N PHE A 48 10.53 -9.66 -21.15
CA PHE A 48 9.59 -10.24 -20.20
C PHE A 48 8.25 -10.56 -20.89
N PRO A 49 7.81 -11.84 -20.86
CA PRO A 49 6.58 -12.25 -21.51
C PRO A 49 5.36 -11.96 -20.60
N PHE A 50 4.60 -10.93 -20.91
CA PHE A 50 3.35 -10.63 -20.20
C PHE A 50 2.27 -11.66 -20.50
N GLN A 51 1.41 -11.97 -19.54
CA GLN A 51 0.30 -12.92 -19.71
C GLN A 51 -0.72 -12.49 -20.78
N SER A 52 -0.87 -11.18 -20.99
CA SER A 52 -1.72 -10.65 -22.06
C SER A 52 -1.31 -11.14 -23.44
N GLY A 53 -0.05 -11.56 -23.62
CA GLY A 53 0.48 -12.01 -24.90
C GLY A 53 0.59 -10.92 -25.98
N GLU A 54 0.16 -9.68 -25.67
CA GLU A 54 0.05 -8.60 -26.65
C GLU A 54 1.41 -8.04 -27.04
N THR A 55 2.30 -7.88 -26.08
CA THR A 55 3.67 -7.36 -26.32
C THR A 55 4.65 -7.80 -25.24
N THR A 56 5.94 -7.78 -25.59
CA THR A 56 7.05 -7.85 -24.63
C THR A 56 7.69 -6.50 -24.55
N LEU A 57 8.13 -6.07 -23.35
CA LEU A 57 9.06 -4.98 -23.24
C LEU A 57 10.47 -5.48 -23.60
N PRO A 58 11.26 -4.76 -24.43
CA PRO A 58 12.66 -5.09 -24.63
C PRO A 58 13.42 -5.19 -23.30
N VAL A 59 13.13 -4.27 -22.37
CA VAL A 59 13.65 -4.25 -21.02
C VAL A 59 12.52 -3.86 -20.06
N LEU A 60 12.23 -4.74 -19.10
CA LEU A 60 11.42 -4.45 -17.93
C LEU A 60 12.36 -4.11 -16.78
N ARG A 61 12.40 -2.84 -16.35
CA ARG A 61 13.15 -2.39 -15.18
C ARG A 61 12.28 -2.52 -13.94
N LEU A 62 12.83 -3.09 -12.87
CA LEU A 62 12.23 -3.20 -11.55
C LEU A 62 13.14 -2.57 -10.51
N HIS A 63 12.60 -1.65 -9.73
CA HIS A 63 13.31 -0.93 -8.69
C HIS A 63 13.03 -1.53 -7.30
N TYR A 64 14.08 -1.61 -6.48
CA TYR A 64 13.99 -2.14 -5.11
C TYR A 64 14.74 -1.24 -4.14
N THR A 65 14.15 -1.06 -2.96
CA THR A 65 14.84 -0.52 -1.78
C THR A 65 15.11 -1.66 -0.81
N THR A 66 16.34 -1.82 -0.33
CA THR A 66 16.71 -2.90 0.59
C THR A 66 17.42 -2.40 1.82
N PHE A 67 17.27 -3.12 2.95
CA PHE A 67 18.01 -2.91 4.20
C PHE A 67 18.63 -4.23 4.64
N GLY A 68 19.81 -4.17 5.25
CA GLY A 68 20.53 -5.37 5.68
C GLY A 68 21.17 -6.15 4.52
N LYS A 69 21.47 -7.43 4.76
CA LYS A 69 22.12 -8.33 3.78
C LYS A 69 21.57 -9.75 3.90
N PRO A 70 21.54 -10.51 2.78
CA PRO A 70 21.12 -11.91 2.81
C PRO A 70 22.11 -12.77 3.61
N VAL A 71 21.56 -13.67 4.43
CA VAL A 71 22.30 -14.70 5.16
C VAL A 71 21.88 -16.05 4.59
N LYS A 72 22.86 -16.92 4.33
CA LYS A 72 22.62 -18.29 3.83
C LYS A 72 23.08 -19.33 4.84
N ASP A 73 22.33 -20.41 4.95
CA ASP A 73 22.72 -21.59 5.73
C ASP A 73 23.84 -22.40 5.03
N LYS A 74 24.27 -23.49 5.65
CA LYS A 74 25.28 -24.41 5.12
C LYS A 74 24.91 -25.08 3.78
N ASN A 75 23.63 -25.09 3.44
CA ASN A 75 23.10 -25.65 2.20
C ASN A 75 22.90 -24.58 1.12
N GLY A 76 23.24 -23.32 1.41
CA GLY A 76 23.05 -22.19 0.51
C GLY A 76 21.63 -21.63 0.45
N LYS A 77 20.72 -22.08 1.34
CA LYS A 77 19.36 -21.54 1.47
C LYS A 77 19.42 -20.18 2.17
N THR A 78 18.77 -19.15 1.61
CA THR A 78 18.59 -17.86 2.27
C THR A 78 17.65 -18.01 3.46
N THR A 79 18.04 -17.48 4.64
CA THR A 79 17.32 -17.74 5.90
C THR A 79 16.67 -16.50 6.51
N ASN A 80 17.05 -15.29 6.06
CA ASN A 80 16.65 -14.04 6.71
C ASN A 80 15.99 -13.03 5.77
N ALA A 81 15.65 -13.39 4.55
CA ALA A 81 15.06 -12.46 3.60
C ALA A 81 13.57 -12.24 3.89
N ILE A 82 13.17 -10.98 4.00
CA ILE A 82 11.80 -10.50 4.20
C ILE A 82 11.39 -9.69 2.99
N TYR A 83 10.27 -10.04 2.36
CA TYR A 83 9.76 -9.37 1.18
C TYR A 83 8.44 -8.67 1.50
N ILE A 84 8.37 -7.33 1.31
CA ILE A 84 7.20 -6.52 1.71
C ILE A 84 6.67 -5.72 0.53
N MET A 85 5.42 -5.94 0.16
CA MET A 85 4.76 -5.39 -1.04
C MET A 85 3.73 -4.32 -0.69
N HIS A 86 3.79 -3.19 -1.43
CA HIS A 86 2.92 -2.03 -1.27
C HIS A 86 1.52 -2.18 -1.87
N GLY A 87 0.60 -1.25 -1.53
CA GLY A 87 -0.74 -1.15 -2.10
C GLY A 87 -0.77 -0.47 -3.48
N THR A 88 -1.96 -0.41 -4.10
CA THR A 88 -2.20 0.01 -5.51
C THR A 88 -1.64 1.40 -5.88
N THR A 89 -1.54 2.34 -4.95
CA THR A 89 -1.01 3.68 -5.21
C THR A 89 0.35 3.91 -4.54
N GLY A 90 1.01 2.83 -4.12
CA GLY A 90 2.22 2.89 -3.33
C GLY A 90 3.51 2.66 -4.12
N ASN A 91 4.60 2.61 -3.37
CA ASN A 91 5.94 2.23 -3.79
C ASN A 91 6.75 1.76 -2.57
N SER A 92 8.00 1.36 -2.74
CA SER A 92 8.89 0.89 -1.68
C SER A 92 9.01 1.85 -0.49
N HIS A 93 9.01 3.16 -0.73
CA HIS A 93 9.17 4.17 0.32
C HIS A 93 7.95 4.33 1.24
N ASN A 94 6.80 3.78 0.88
CA ASN A 94 5.61 3.81 1.75
C ASN A 94 5.84 3.14 3.11
N PHE A 95 6.81 2.24 3.19
CA PHE A 95 7.16 1.52 4.42
C PHE A 95 8.26 2.20 5.22
N VAL A 96 8.99 3.18 4.63
CA VAL A 96 10.15 3.83 5.26
C VAL A 96 9.70 5.10 6.00
N ASN A 97 8.97 4.91 7.09
CA ASN A 97 8.48 5.99 7.95
C ASN A 97 8.38 5.54 9.42
N GLN A 98 8.22 6.50 10.34
CA GLN A 98 8.17 6.23 11.78
C GLN A 98 7.04 5.30 12.19
N LEU A 99 5.88 5.37 11.52
CA LEU A 99 4.75 4.52 11.87
C LEU A 99 4.99 3.07 11.47
N PHE A 100 5.58 2.80 10.31
CA PHE A 100 5.79 1.44 9.81
C PHE A 100 7.21 0.93 10.18
N ALA A 101 8.25 1.54 9.65
CA ALA A 101 9.62 1.12 9.88
C ALA A 101 10.05 1.26 11.35
N GLY A 102 9.63 2.33 12.03
CA GLY A 102 9.93 2.55 13.44
C GLY A 102 9.36 1.46 14.36
N HIS A 103 8.25 0.83 13.98
CA HIS A 103 7.62 -0.26 14.76
C HIS A 103 8.01 -1.66 14.29
N LEU A 104 8.57 -1.79 13.06
CA LEU A 104 8.89 -3.11 12.52
C LEU A 104 10.38 -3.32 12.25
N PHE A 105 11.12 -2.30 11.81
CA PHE A 105 12.47 -2.48 11.25
C PHE A 105 13.60 -2.04 12.17
N GLU A 106 13.33 -1.18 13.17
CA GLU A 106 14.36 -0.74 14.12
C GLU A 106 14.92 -1.90 14.96
N PRO A 107 16.13 -1.75 15.54
CA PRO A 107 16.73 -2.77 16.39
C PRO A 107 15.80 -3.25 17.51
N GLY A 108 15.61 -4.56 17.61
CA GLY A 108 14.71 -5.20 18.58
C GLY A 108 13.25 -5.31 18.15
N GLN A 109 12.84 -4.70 17.04
CA GLN A 109 11.51 -4.82 16.48
C GLN A 109 11.33 -6.16 15.74
N PRO A 110 10.09 -6.58 15.39
CA PRO A 110 9.82 -7.90 14.81
C PRO A 110 10.59 -8.22 13.53
N LEU A 111 10.86 -7.23 12.70
CA LEU A 111 11.58 -7.34 11.45
C LEU A 111 12.88 -6.52 11.47
N ASP A 112 13.60 -6.58 12.58
CA ASP A 112 14.86 -5.87 12.86
C ASP A 112 15.83 -5.91 11.67
N ALA A 113 16.03 -4.77 11.01
CA ALA A 113 16.84 -4.63 9.78
C ALA A 113 18.35 -4.91 10.01
N THR A 114 18.80 -5.02 11.27
CA THR A 114 20.16 -5.48 11.58
C THR A 114 20.31 -6.99 11.50
N LYS A 115 19.20 -7.74 11.51
CA LYS A 115 19.14 -9.22 11.45
C LYS A 115 18.55 -9.72 10.15
N TYR A 116 17.56 -9.02 9.62
CA TYR A 116 16.85 -9.42 8.41
C TYR A 116 17.32 -8.64 7.19
N TYR A 117 17.25 -9.28 6.05
CA TYR A 117 17.38 -8.65 4.75
C TYR A 117 16.00 -8.24 4.26
N ILE A 118 15.63 -6.98 4.47
CA ILE A 118 14.34 -6.42 4.09
C ILE A 118 14.41 -5.97 2.64
N ILE A 119 13.45 -6.41 1.83
CA ILE A 119 13.36 -6.14 0.39
C ILE A 119 12.00 -5.53 0.10
N LEU A 120 12.00 -4.29 -0.39
CA LEU A 120 10.83 -3.49 -0.71
C LEU A 120 10.82 -3.20 -2.21
N PRO A 121 9.95 -3.84 -3.02
CA PRO A 121 9.84 -3.56 -4.44
C PRO A 121 9.07 -2.28 -4.72
N ASP A 122 9.38 -1.64 -5.84
CA ASP A 122 8.40 -0.89 -6.63
C ASP A 122 7.80 -1.87 -7.64
N GLY A 123 6.51 -2.16 -7.55
CA GLY A 123 5.87 -3.09 -8.49
C GLY A 123 5.87 -2.56 -9.94
N ILE A 124 5.66 -3.43 -10.92
CA ILE A 124 5.43 -3.00 -12.31
C ILE A 124 4.32 -1.93 -12.32
N GLY A 125 4.54 -0.84 -13.02
CA GLY A 125 3.58 0.27 -13.09
C GLY A 125 3.67 1.27 -11.93
N HIS A 126 4.64 1.12 -11.01
CA HIS A 126 4.74 1.92 -9.79
C HIS A 126 6.16 2.46 -9.56
N GLY A 127 6.24 3.54 -8.80
CA GLY A 127 7.51 4.11 -8.33
C GLY A 127 8.53 4.36 -9.45
N LYS A 128 9.73 3.79 -9.30
CA LYS A 128 10.81 3.88 -10.29
C LYS A 128 10.86 2.67 -11.23
N SER A 129 10.00 1.66 -11.06
CA SER A 129 9.86 0.54 -12.00
C SER A 129 9.25 0.99 -13.32
N SER A 130 9.43 0.19 -14.39
CA SER A 130 8.81 0.46 -15.69
C SER A 130 7.31 0.64 -15.57
N LYS A 131 6.77 1.70 -16.17
CA LYS A 131 5.36 2.09 -16.08
C LYS A 131 4.87 2.82 -17.33
N PRO A 132 3.56 2.93 -17.55
CA PRO A 132 2.99 3.63 -18.70
C PRO A 132 3.51 5.04 -18.90
N SER A 133 3.64 5.83 -17.83
CA SER A 133 4.10 7.23 -17.88
C SER A 133 5.58 7.37 -18.29
N ASP A 134 6.36 6.31 -18.38
CA ASP A 134 7.74 6.33 -18.89
C ASP A 134 7.83 6.53 -20.42
N GLY A 135 6.71 6.81 -21.10
CA GLY A 135 6.66 7.20 -22.52
C GLY A 135 5.87 6.26 -23.44
N LEU A 136 5.51 5.04 -22.98
CA LEU A 136 4.64 4.15 -23.77
C LEU A 136 3.16 4.47 -23.61
N HIS A 137 2.79 5.18 -22.58
CA HIS A 137 1.42 5.55 -22.25
C HIS A 137 0.47 4.33 -22.35
N MET A 138 -0.65 4.43 -23.07
CA MET A 138 -1.59 3.32 -23.22
C MET A 138 -1.12 2.19 -24.15
N LYS A 139 0.11 2.30 -24.70
CA LYS A 139 0.79 1.20 -25.43
C LYS A 139 1.67 0.34 -24.53
N PHE A 140 1.78 0.67 -23.24
CA PHE A 140 2.48 -0.17 -22.27
C PHE A 140 1.80 -1.55 -22.21
N PRO A 141 2.53 -2.68 -22.07
CA PRO A 141 1.90 -4.00 -21.97
C PRO A 141 0.94 -4.09 -20.79
N LYS A 142 -0.25 -4.63 -21.00
CA LYS A 142 -1.21 -4.87 -19.92
C LYS A 142 -0.71 -5.98 -19.01
N TYR A 143 -0.19 -5.61 -17.87
CA TYR A 143 0.28 -6.54 -16.85
C TYR A 143 -0.86 -6.98 -15.89
N THR A 144 -0.62 -8.07 -15.19
CA THR A 144 -1.50 -8.66 -14.17
C THR A 144 -0.75 -8.83 -12.85
N TYR A 145 -1.45 -9.16 -11.79
CA TYR A 145 -0.82 -9.52 -10.51
C TYR A 145 0.09 -10.74 -10.63
N ASP A 146 -0.28 -11.73 -11.47
CA ASP A 146 0.60 -12.87 -11.78
C ASP A 146 1.88 -12.43 -12.49
N ASP A 147 1.81 -11.45 -13.40
CA ASP A 147 2.99 -10.89 -14.06
C ASP A 147 3.91 -10.20 -13.05
N MET A 148 3.34 -9.42 -12.11
CA MET A 148 4.10 -8.73 -11.07
C MET A 148 4.82 -9.75 -10.18
N VAL A 149 4.12 -10.75 -9.67
CA VAL A 149 4.69 -11.82 -8.83
C VAL A 149 5.77 -12.60 -9.57
N ARG A 150 5.56 -12.93 -10.85
CA ARG A 150 6.54 -13.67 -11.66
C ARG A 150 7.80 -12.85 -11.97
N ALA A 151 7.64 -11.55 -12.22
CA ALA A 151 8.75 -10.64 -12.44
C ALA A 151 9.60 -10.51 -11.17
N ASP A 152 8.97 -10.31 -10.03
CA ASP A 152 9.65 -10.23 -8.73
C ASP A 152 10.34 -11.55 -8.36
N TYR A 153 9.69 -12.70 -8.58
CA TYR A 153 10.33 -14.00 -8.38
C TYR A 153 11.59 -14.17 -9.24
N THR A 154 11.55 -13.71 -10.50
CA THR A 154 12.69 -13.74 -11.40
C THR A 154 13.84 -12.90 -10.87
N VAL A 155 13.59 -11.67 -10.42
CA VAL A 155 14.63 -10.80 -9.84
C VAL A 155 15.19 -11.40 -8.56
N LEU A 156 14.33 -11.79 -7.62
CA LEU A 156 14.76 -12.36 -6.33
C LEU A 156 15.67 -13.58 -6.54
N THR A 157 15.27 -14.51 -7.41
CA THR A 157 16.00 -15.77 -7.59
C THR A 157 17.24 -15.62 -8.48
N GLN A 158 17.12 -14.93 -9.62
CA GLN A 158 18.17 -14.93 -10.65
C GLN A 158 19.16 -13.79 -10.52
N GLN A 159 18.76 -12.65 -9.94
CA GLN A 159 19.60 -11.47 -9.86
C GLN A 159 20.03 -11.14 -8.43
N MET A 160 19.14 -11.25 -7.44
CA MET A 160 19.48 -11.04 -6.04
C MET A 160 20.04 -12.29 -5.34
N GLY A 161 19.89 -13.48 -5.95
CA GLY A 161 20.34 -14.76 -5.38
C GLY A 161 19.60 -15.16 -4.09
N VAL A 162 18.38 -14.63 -3.90
CA VAL A 162 17.47 -14.97 -2.80
C VAL A 162 16.64 -16.16 -3.25
N ASN A 163 16.96 -17.34 -2.75
CA ASN A 163 16.31 -18.59 -3.14
C ASN A 163 15.25 -19.07 -2.13
N HIS A 164 15.02 -18.31 -1.06
CA HIS A 164 13.97 -18.56 -0.09
C HIS A 164 13.69 -17.30 0.73
N LEU A 165 12.43 -17.13 1.15
CA LEU A 165 11.97 -16.02 1.98
C LEU A 165 11.56 -16.52 3.36
N ARG A 166 12.03 -15.83 4.39
CA ARG A 166 11.59 -16.05 5.77
C ARG A 166 10.14 -15.58 5.96
N LEU A 167 9.79 -14.46 5.29
CA LEU A 167 8.45 -13.87 5.35
C LEU A 167 8.14 -13.17 4.03
N ILE A 168 6.91 -13.30 3.58
CA ILE A 168 6.23 -12.37 2.67
C ILE A 168 5.18 -11.60 3.46
N LEU A 169 5.20 -10.28 3.36
CA LEU A 169 4.21 -9.39 3.93
C LEU A 169 3.66 -8.49 2.81
N GLY A 170 2.37 -8.26 2.80
CA GLY A 170 1.78 -7.35 1.84
C GLY A 170 0.62 -6.55 2.41
N THR A 171 0.42 -5.35 1.88
CA THR A 171 -0.68 -4.47 2.26
C THR A 171 -1.56 -4.18 1.05
N SER A 172 -2.89 -4.33 1.16
CA SER A 172 -3.85 -4.05 0.07
C SER A 172 -3.52 -4.85 -1.20
N MET A 173 -3.13 -4.21 -2.31
CA MET A 173 -2.63 -4.90 -3.51
C MET A 173 -1.51 -5.89 -3.19
N GLY A 174 -0.52 -5.47 -2.38
CA GLY A 174 0.55 -6.37 -1.94
C GLY A 174 0.05 -7.55 -1.12
N ALA A 175 -1.05 -7.39 -0.36
CA ALA A 175 -1.70 -8.50 0.32
C ALA A 175 -2.40 -9.46 -0.65
N MET A 176 -2.98 -8.95 -1.74
CA MET A 176 -3.47 -9.80 -2.83
C MET A 176 -2.32 -10.56 -3.51
N HIS A 177 -1.16 -9.93 -3.68
CA HIS A 177 0.04 -10.62 -4.18
C HIS A 177 0.52 -11.71 -3.22
N CYS A 178 0.36 -11.56 -1.88
CA CYS A 178 0.71 -12.62 -0.93
C CYS A 178 0.00 -13.94 -1.24
N TRP A 179 -1.28 -13.90 -1.59
CA TRP A 179 -2.03 -15.08 -1.99
C TRP A 179 -1.49 -15.70 -3.29
N VAL A 180 -1.23 -14.86 -4.30
CA VAL A 180 -0.66 -15.31 -5.58
C VAL A 180 0.73 -15.91 -5.39
N TRP A 181 1.59 -15.30 -4.57
CA TRP A 181 2.90 -15.82 -4.22
C TRP A 181 2.81 -17.20 -3.56
N ALA A 182 1.97 -17.31 -2.53
CA ALA A 182 1.88 -18.53 -1.73
C ALA A 182 1.30 -19.72 -2.51
N GLU A 183 0.39 -19.48 -3.46
CA GLU A 183 -0.15 -20.55 -4.31
C GLU A 183 0.76 -20.92 -5.49
N THR A 184 1.50 -19.93 -6.02
CA THR A 184 2.36 -20.15 -7.21
C THR A 184 3.71 -20.72 -6.83
N TYR A 185 4.28 -20.30 -5.70
CA TYR A 185 5.59 -20.73 -5.21
C TYR A 185 5.51 -21.25 -3.76
N PRO A 186 4.72 -22.32 -3.50
CA PRO A 186 4.36 -22.73 -2.13
C PRO A 186 5.55 -23.17 -1.26
N ASP A 187 6.68 -23.51 -1.85
CA ASP A 187 7.91 -23.93 -1.14
C ASP A 187 8.92 -22.79 -0.97
N TYR A 188 8.60 -21.58 -1.44
CA TYR A 188 9.54 -20.46 -1.49
C TYR A 188 9.58 -19.62 -0.20
N MET A 189 8.62 -19.79 0.72
CA MET A 189 8.54 -19.00 1.96
C MET A 189 8.17 -19.85 3.18
N ASP A 190 8.63 -19.42 4.37
CA ASP A 190 8.24 -20.03 5.64
C ASP A 190 6.90 -19.45 6.14
N ALA A 191 6.68 -18.16 5.98
CA ALA A 191 5.51 -17.43 6.46
C ALA A 191 4.98 -16.43 5.44
N CYS A 192 3.68 -16.16 5.55
CA CYS A 192 3.02 -15.12 4.77
C CYS A 192 1.99 -14.36 5.60
N GLU A 193 2.01 -13.02 5.52
CA GLU A 193 0.99 -12.16 6.13
C GLU A 193 0.36 -11.24 5.08
N ALA A 194 -0.96 -11.37 4.90
CA ALA A 194 -1.75 -10.58 3.97
C ALA A 194 -2.65 -9.61 4.73
N ASN A 195 -2.29 -8.31 4.72
CA ASN A 195 -3.02 -7.26 5.41
C ASN A 195 -3.97 -6.50 4.47
N ALA A 196 -5.27 -6.57 4.73
CA ALA A 196 -6.36 -5.91 4.01
C ALA A 196 -6.59 -6.47 2.59
N SER A 197 -6.94 -7.76 2.49
CA SER A 197 -7.32 -8.39 1.22
C SER A 197 -8.25 -9.58 1.43
N GLU A 198 -8.88 -10.02 0.35
CA GLU A 198 -9.68 -11.24 0.26
C GLU A 198 -9.16 -12.14 -0.87
N PRO A 199 -9.12 -13.49 -0.67
CA PRO A 199 -8.54 -14.42 -1.63
C PRO A 199 -9.58 -14.95 -2.63
N VAL A 200 -10.39 -14.08 -3.18
CA VAL A 200 -11.44 -14.42 -4.16
C VAL A 200 -11.40 -13.47 -5.34
N GLU A 201 -12.10 -13.81 -6.41
CA GLU A 201 -12.28 -12.90 -7.54
C GLU A 201 -12.81 -11.54 -7.08
N ILE A 202 -12.20 -10.46 -7.58
CA ILE A 202 -12.63 -9.11 -7.26
C ILE A 202 -13.96 -8.83 -7.98
N GLY A 203 -15.04 -8.92 -7.22
CA GLY A 203 -16.41 -8.68 -7.67
C GLY A 203 -17.09 -7.51 -6.96
N GLY A 204 -18.38 -7.38 -7.13
CA GLY A 204 -19.27 -6.47 -6.42
C GLY A 204 -18.77 -5.02 -6.38
N ARG A 205 -18.89 -4.38 -5.20
CA ARG A 205 -18.52 -2.98 -5.01
C ARG A 205 -17.03 -2.71 -5.30
N ASN A 206 -16.13 -3.60 -4.91
CA ASN A 206 -14.69 -3.42 -5.15
C ASN A 206 -14.40 -3.33 -6.67
N ARG A 207 -14.94 -4.25 -7.49
CA ARG A 207 -14.76 -4.18 -8.96
C ARG A 207 -15.43 -2.95 -9.56
N ILE A 208 -16.65 -2.63 -9.14
CA ILE A 208 -17.38 -1.45 -9.63
C ILE A 208 -16.57 -0.18 -9.34
N THR A 209 -15.99 -0.03 -8.15
CA THR A 209 -15.17 1.13 -7.79
C THR A 209 -13.93 1.26 -8.68
N ARG A 210 -13.20 0.16 -8.91
CA ARG A 210 -12.02 0.14 -9.80
C ARG A 210 -12.42 0.50 -11.24
N TYR A 211 -13.49 -0.08 -11.74
CA TYR A 211 -13.99 0.21 -13.08
C TYR A 211 -14.45 1.66 -13.20
N ALA A 212 -15.21 2.16 -12.23
CA ALA A 212 -15.66 3.56 -12.20
C ALA A 212 -14.46 4.54 -12.17
N ALA A 213 -13.41 4.25 -11.42
CA ALA A 213 -12.21 5.09 -11.40
C ALA A 213 -11.54 5.16 -12.79
N ILE A 214 -11.42 4.02 -13.47
CA ILE A 214 -10.91 3.97 -14.86
C ILE A 214 -11.82 4.78 -15.79
N GLN A 215 -13.14 4.54 -15.74
CA GLN A 215 -14.11 5.23 -16.60
C GLN A 215 -14.14 6.75 -16.37
N CYS A 216 -13.96 7.23 -15.14
CA CYS A 216 -13.86 8.66 -14.87
C CYS A 216 -12.69 9.31 -15.62
N VAL A 217 -11.54 8.65 -15.69
CA VAL A 217 -10.38 9.16 -16.43
C VAL A 217 -10.60 9.06 -17.94
N GLU A 218 -11.07 7.92 -18.43
CA GLU A 218 -11.30 7.71 -19.86
C GLU A 218 -12.37 8.64 -20.43
N ALA A 219 -13.35 9.06 -19.64
CA ALA A 219 -14.40 10.00 -20.00
C ALA A 219 -13.95 11.47 -19.97
N ASP A 220 -12.80 11.78 -19.35
CA ASP A 220 -12.28 13.16 -19.33
C ASP A 220 -11.66 13.52 -20.70
N PRO A 221 -12.19 14.51 -21.44
CA PRO A 221 -11.61 14.92 -22.73
C PRO A 221 -10.14 15.33 -22.64
N ALA A 222 -9.66 15.79 -21.48
CA ALA A 222 -8.27 16.15 -21.27
C ALA A 222 -7.33 14.94 -21.27
N TRP A 223 -7.82 13.72 -21.03
CA TRP A 223 -7.01 12.49 -21.07
C TRP A 223 -6.49 12.14 -22.48
N LYS A 224 -7.25 12.49 -23.55
CA LYS A 224 -6.85 12.31 -24.96
C LYS A 224 -6.37 10.89 -25.31
N GLY A 225 -7.01 9.86 -24.75
CA GLY A 225 -6.59 8.48 -24.98
C GLY A 225 -5.23 8.12 -24.39
N GLY A 226 -4.78 8.84 -23.36
CA GLY A 226 -3.49 8.68 -22.71
C GLY A 226 -2.38 9.61 -23.19
N GLU A 227 -2.63 10.43 -24.21
CA GLU A 227 -1.65 11.37 -24.84
C GLU A 227 -1.85 12.81 -24.31
N TYR A 228 -2.02 12.97 -22.99
CA TYR A 228 -2.19 14.28 -22.35
C TYR A 228 -0.84 14.91 -21.99
N THR A 229 -0.81 16.25 -21.93
CA THR A 229 0.33 17.04 -21.46
C THR A 229 0.08 17.64 -20.08
N GLU A 230 -1.20 17.89 -19.77
CA GLU A 230 -1.66 18.33 -18.46
C GLU A 230 -2.57 17.25 -17.87
N PRO A 231 -2.50 16.98 -16.57
CA PRO A 231 -3.30 15.93 -15.95
C PRO A 231 -4.80 16.07 -16.24
N PRO A 232 -5.51 14.99 -16.58
CA PRO A 232 -6.97 15.02 -16.73
C PRO A 232 -7.64 15.18 -15.36
N ALA A 233 -7.66 16.41 -14.86
CA ALA A 233 -7.98 16.73 -13.47
C ALA A 233 -9.41 16.37 -13.08
N ALA A 234 -10.39 16.49 -14.00
CA ALA A 234 -11.77 16.10 -13.72
C ALA A 234 -11.90 14.58 -13.57
N GLY A 235 -11.28 13.82 -14.47
CA GLY A 235 -11.23 12.35 -14.42
C GLY A 235 -10.52 11.84 -13.18
N LEU A 236 -9.35 12.38 -12.86
CA LEU A 236 -8.61 12.01 -11.64
C LEU A 236 -9.37 12.35 -10.36
N ARG A 237 -10.11 13.46 -10.32
CA ARG A 237 -11.00 13.80 -9.19
C ARG A 237 -12.12 12.77 -9.02
N GLY A 238 -12.74 12.34 -10.13
CA GLY A 238 -13.75 11.28 -10.12
C GLY A 238 -13.19 9.95 -9.62
N ALA A 239 -12.00 9.58 -10.10
CA ALA A 239 -11.28 8.39 -9.66
C ALA A 239 -10.95 8.45 -8.15
N TYR A 240 -10.42 9.58 -7.66
CA TYR A 240 -10.18 9.80 -6.24
C TYR A 240 -11.47 9.61 -5.43
N THR A 241 -12.59 10.17 -5.87
CA THR A 241 -13.88 10.07 -5.18
C THR A 241 -14.33 8.62 -5.04
N SER A 242 -14.23 7.83 -6.11
CA SER A 242 -14.57 6.42 -6.10
C SER A 242 -13.73 5.64 -5.08
N MET A 243 -12.42 5.87 -5.09
CA MET A 243 -11.48 5.24 -4.15
C MET A 243 -11.71 5.68 -2.71
N PHE A 244 -11.95 6.97 -2.49
CA PHE A 244 -12.18 7.55 -1.17
C PHE A 244 -13.32 6.86 -0.42
N TRP A 245 -14.44 6.61 -1.10
CA TRP A 245 -15.58 5.91 -0.52
C TRP A 245 -15.26 4.46 -0.14
N MET A 246 -14.44 3.79 -0.94
CA MET A 246 -14.09 2.40 -0.69
C MET A 246 -13.02 2.25 0.41
N THR A 247 -12.07 3.18 0.49
CA THR A 247 -10.91 3.06 1.39
C THR A 247 -11.09 3.75 2.74
N SER A 248 -12.11 4.61 2.88
CA SER A 248 -12.37 5.33 4.13
C SER A 248 -13.32 4.56 5.05
N SER A 249 -13.20 4.80 6.36
CA SER A 249 -14.14 4.33 7.37
C SER A 249 -15.16 5.44 7.68
N PRO A 250 -16.48 5.21 7.54
CA PRO A 250 -17.50 6.21 7.85
C PRO A 250 -17.40 6.73 9.30
N TRP A 251 -17.17 5.81 10.24
CA TRP A 251 -17.05 6.16 11.66
C TRP A 251 -15.83 7.04 11.93
N GLN A 252 -14.69 6.74 11.34
CA GLN A 252 -13.46 7.52 11.48
C GLN A 252 -13.60 8.90 10.83
N LEU A 253 -14.22 8.98 9.66
CA LEU A 253 -14.46 10.25 8.99
C LEU A 253 -15.37 11.15 9.84
N GLN A 254 -16.46 10.61 10.38
CA GLN A 254 -17.37 11.40 11.24
C GLN A 254 -16.67 11.97 12.47
N ARG A 255 -15.67 11.26 13.01
CA ARG A 255 -14.87 11.73 14.15
C ARG A 255 -13.82 12.76 13.78
N ARG A 256 -13.14 12.56 12.64
CA ARG A 256 -12.03 13.43 12.22
C ARG A 256 -12.49 14.74 11.60
N VAL A 257 -13.59 14.71 10.88
CA VAL A 257 -14.14 15.85 10.12
C VAL A 257 -15.65 15.99 10.37
N PRO A 258 -16.06 16.25 11.63
CA PRO A 258 -17.47 16.19 12.05
C PRO A 258 -18.35 17.34 11.51
N THR A 259 -17.77 18.41 10.95
CA THR A 259 -18.52 19.53 10.42
C THR A 259 -18.51 19.54 8.89
N ARG A 260 -19.52 20.18 8.29
CA ARG A 260 -19.61 20.36 6.84
C ARG A 260 -18.32 20.98 6.27
N GLU A 261 -17.86 22.08 6.86
CA GLU A 261 -16.67 22.80 6.39
C GLU A 261 -15.41 21.93 6.46
N GLN A 262 -15.20 21.18 7.55
CA GLN A 262 -14.06 20.27 7.70
C GLN A 262 -14.12 19.14 6.69
N ALA A 263 -15.30 18.55 6.45
CA ALA A 263 -15.49 17.48 5.50
C ALA A 263 -15.21 17.94 4.06
N GLU A 264 -15.80 19.06 3.63
CA GLU A 264 -15.58 19.66 2.30
C GLU A 264 -14.11 20.00 2.07
N LYS A 265 -13.45 20.64 3.05
CA LYS A 265 -12.02 20.98 2.99
C LYS A 265 -11.13 19.74 2.92
N SER A 266 -11.40 18.71 3.75
CA SER A 266 -10.63 17.47 3.76
C SER A 266 -10.69 16.75 2.41
N TYR A 267 -11.90 16.64 1.85
CA TYR A 267 -12.09 16.07 0.52
C TYR A 267 -11.34 16.85 -0.57
N ALA A 268 -11.50 18.18 -0.59
CA ALA A 268 -10.85 19.03 -1.60
C ALA A 268 -9.32 18.89 -1.54
N MET A 269 -8.73 18.95 -0.34
CA MET A 269 -7.29 18.79 -0.15
C MET A 269 -6.79 17.40 -0.60
N GLY A 270 -7.53 16.34 -0.28
CA GLY A 270 -7.18 14.98 -0.69
C GLY A 270 -7.23 14.81 -2.21
N ALA A 271 -8.30 15.29 -2.85
CA ALA A 271 -8.45 15.25 -4.30
C ALA A 271 -7.36 16.06 -5.03
N ASP A 272 -7.06 17.27 -4.56
CA ASP A 272 -6.01 18.10 -5.16
C ASP A 272 -4.61 17.47 -4.98
N ASN A 273 -4.36 16.82 -3.84
CA ASN A 273 -3.12 16.08 -3.62
C ASN A 273 -3.01 14.88 -4.57
N PHE A 274 -4.09 14.13 -4.75
CA PHE A 274 -4.15 13.00 -5.67
C PHE A 274 -3.86 13.42 -7.12
N ILE A 275 -4.52 14.48 -7.60
CA ILE A 275 -4.33 15.02 -8.96
C ILE A 275 -2.88 15.45 -9.20
N ARG A 276 -2.22 16.03 -8.19
CA ARG A 276 -0.82 16.48 -8.34
C ARG A 276 0.21 15.36 -8.42
N HIS A 277 -0.08 14.20 -7.83
CA HIS A 277 0.92 13.15 -7.65
C HIS A 277 0.60 11.85 -8.38
N GLN A 278 -0.61 11.72 -8.96
CA GLN A 278 -1.01 10.51 -9.66
C GLN A 278 -0.99 10.71 -11.16
N ASP A 279 -0.24 9.88 -11.88
CA ASP A 279 -0.36 9.77 -13.33
C ASP A 279 -1.62 8.99 -13.70
N ALA A 280 -2.39 9.48 -14.67
CA ALA A 280 -3.67 8.88 -15.02
C ALA A 280 -3.52 7.53 -15.74
N ASN A 281 -2.51 7.38 -16.58
CA ASN A 281 -2.25 6.12 -17.29
C ASN A 281 -1.74 5.04 -16.32
N ASP A 282 -0.80 5.39 -15.43
CA ASP A 282 -0.29 4.49 -14.40
C ASP A 282 -1.43 3.98 -13.50
N MET A 283 -2.36 4.88 -13.12
CA MET A 283 -3.53 4.53 -12.32
C MET A 283 -4.46 3.55 -13.05
N ILE A 284 -4.78 3.79 -14.33
CA ILE A 284 -5.63 2.89 -15.12
C ILE A 284 -5.02 1.49 -15.13
N TYR A 285 -3.73 1.38 -15.40
CA TYR A 285 -3.03 0.09 -15.45
C TYR A 285 -3.00 -0.60 -14.08
N ALA A 286 -2.71 0.14 -13.01
CA ALA A 286 -2.66 -0.41 -11.65
C ALA A 286 -4.02 -0.98 -11.21
N PHE A 287 -5.13 -0.29 -11.53
CA PHE A 287 -6.48 -0.81 -11.24
C PHE A 287 -6.88 -1.99 -12.12
N ASP A 288 -6.51 -1.97 -13.41
CA ASP A 288 -6.82 -3.04 -14.34
C ASP A 288 -5.96 -4.29 -14.09
N ALA A 289 -4.77 -4.17 -13.51
CA ALA A 289 -3.88 -5.30 -13.21
C ALA A 289 -4.54 -6.42 -12.39
N SER A 290 -5.56 -6.07 -11.60
CA SER A 290 -6.34 -7.01 -10.78
C SER A 290 -7.42 -7.79 -11.53
N ARG A 291 -7.60 -7.60 -12.84
CA ARG A 291 -8.75 -8.12 -13.62
C ARG A 291 -8.91 -9.63 -13.60
N PHE A 292 -7.84 -10.39 -13.40
CA PHE A 292 -7.83 -11.85 -13.36
C PHE A 292 -7.49 -12.41 -11.98
N TYR A 293 -7.42 -11.57 -10.95
CA TYR A 293 -7.10 -12.01 -9.61
C TYR A 293 -8.21 -12.92 -9.08
N ASN A 294 -7.88 -14.19 -8.83
CA ASN A 294 -8.75 -15.17 -8.18
C ASN A 294 -7.94 -16.34 -7.61
N PRO A 295 -7.37 -16.23 -6.42
CA PRO A 295 -6.59 -17.32 -5.82
C PRO A 295 -7.45 -18.44 -5.20
N GLU A 296 -8.77 -18.24 -5.03
CA GLU A 296 -9.64 -19.17 -4.32
C GLU A 296 -9.49 -20.64 -4.74
N PRO A 297 -9.41 -20.98 -6.05
CA PRO A 297 -9.29 -22.37 -6.47
C PRO A 297 -8.04 -23.09 -6.02
N LYS A 298 -6.98 -22.35 -5.65
CA LYS A 298 -5.66 -22.90 -5.30
C LYS A 298 -5.26 -22.72 -3.83
N LEU A 299 -6.12 -22.22 -2.96
CA LEU A 299 -5.81 -21.97 -1.56
C LEU A 299 -5.28 -23.19 -0.81
N SER A 300 -5.72 -24.40 -1.17
CA SER A 300 -5.27 -25.67 -0.59
C SER A 300 -3.80 -26.02 -0.93
N THR A 301 -3.21 -25.38 -1.93
CA THR A 301 -1.80 -25.60 -2.32
C THR A 301 -0.81 -24.81 -1.46
N ILE A 302 -1.28 -23.84 -0.69
CA ILE A 302 -0.46 -22.99 0.18
C ILE A 302 0.13 -23.84 1.33
N LYS A 303 1.46 -23.82 1.49
CA LYS A 303 2.20 -24.65 2.46
C LYS A 303 2.74 -23.88 3.65
N CYS A 304 3.04 -22.59 3.48
CA CYS A 304 3.56 -21.75 4.55
C CYS A 304 2.54 -21.52 5.66
N VAL A 305 2.99 -21.04 6.82
CA VAL A 305 2.07 -20.49 7.82
C VAL A 305 1.53 -19.17 7.29
N PHE A 306 0.20 -19.03 7.21
CA PHE A 306 -0.45 -17.91 6.52
C PHE A 306 -1.41 -17.16 7.45
N PHE A 307 -1.15 -15.88 7.71
CA PHE A 307 -2.07 -15.00 8.42
C PHE A 307 -2.72 -14.01 7.45
N ALA A 308 -4.05 -13.95 7.49
CA ALA A 308 -4.84 -12.93 6.80
C ALA A 308 -5.41 -11.97 7.85
N VAL A 309 -5.10 -10.69 7.73
CA VAL A 309 -5.47 -9.67 8.73
C VAL A 309 -6.30 -8.59 8.06
N ASN A 310 -7.57 -8.44 8.46
CA ASN A 310 -8.46 -7.38 7.97
C ASN A 310 -9.01 -6.57 9.16
N SER A 311 -9.41 -5.32 8.90
CA SER A 311 -10.07 -4.47 9.90
C SER A 311 -11.58 -4.53 9.72
N ALA A 312 -12.33 -4.56 10.81
CA ALA A 312 -13.80 -4.64 10.77
C ALA A 312 -14.47 -3.37 10.22
N ASP A 313 -13.73 -2.26 10.09
CA ASP A 313 -14.19 -1.03 9.45
C ASP A 313 -13.62 -0.84 8.02
N ASP A 314 -13.05 -1.89 7.42
CA ASP A 314 -12.52 -1.86 6.06
C ASP A 314 -13.63 -2.07 5.02
N GLU A 315 -13.99 -1.01 4.32
CA GLU A 315 -15.02 -1.02 3.29
C GLU A 315 -14.56 -1.65 1.94
N CYS A 316 -13.25 -1.94 1.79
CA CYS A 316 -12.74 -2.73 0.65
C CYS A 316 -12.99 -4.23 0.87
N ASN A 317 -12.86 -4.69 2.11
CA ASN A 317 -12.93 -6.08 2.52
C ASN A 317 -13.89 -6.22 3.72
N PRO A 318 -15.17 -5.85 3.55
CA PRO A 318 -16.09 -5.76 4.68
C PRO A 318 -16.45 -7.16 5.20
N PRO A 319 -16.36 -7.39 6.53
CA PRO A 319 -16.53 -8.72 7.12
C PRO A 319 -17.92 -9.32 6.92
N GLU A 320 -18.95 -8.47 6.73
CA GLU A 320 -20.32 -8.92 6.46
C GLU A 320 -20.48 -9.69 5.15
N MET A 321 -19.51 -9.64 4.23
CA MET A 321 -19.54 -10.49 3.04
C MET A 321 -19.28 -11.97 3.36
N GLY A 322 -18.73 -12.28 4.54
CA GLY A 322 -18.52 -13.65 4.99
C GLY A 322 -17.56 -14.45 4.11
N VAL A 323 -16.63 -13.77 3.40
CA VAL A 323 -15.69 -14.39 2.44
C VAL A 323 -14.53 -15.08 3.16
N MET A 324 -13.96 -14.43 4.16
CA MET A 324 -12.68 -14.84 4.76
C MET A 324 -12.76 -16.13 5.56
N GLU A 325 -13.82 -16.34 6.33
CA GLU A 325 -13.95 -17.51 7.21
C GLU A 325 -14.01 -18.84 6.43
N PRO A 326 -14.76 -18.99 5.32
CA PRO A 326 -14.70 -20.20 4.52
C PRO A 326 -13.42 -20.29 3.69
N ALA A 327 -12.85 -19.18 3.22
CA ALA A 327 -11.64 -19.19 2.41
C ALA A 327 -10.42 -19.65 3.20
N ILE A 328 -10.20 -19.10 4.39
CA ILE A 328 -9.00 -19.42 5.19
C ILE A 328 -8.98 -20.90 5.64
N LYS A 329 -10.14 -21.54 5.79
CA LYS A 329 -10.23 -22.97 6.12
C LYS A 329 -9.67 -23.88 5.01
N LYS A 330 -9.55 -23.37 3.78
CA LYS A 330 -8.93 -24.08 2.65
C LYS A 330 -7.41 -24.04 2.72
N VAL A 331 -6.83 -23.12 3.49
CA VAL A 331 -5.37 -22.97 3.67
C VAL A 331 -4.93 -23.86 4.84
N PRO A 332 -4.07 -24.88 4.63
CA PRO A 332 -3.76 -25.88 5.65
C PRO A 332 -3.20 -25.32 6.97
N LYS A 333 -2.45 -24.22 6.92
CA LYS A 333 -1.88 -23.53 8.08
C LYS A 333 -2.34 -22.07 8.12
N GLY A 334 -3.59 -21.82 7.67
CA GLY A 334 -4.17 -20.50 7.58
C GLY A 334 -4.85 -20.04 8.86
N ARG A 335 -4.73 -18.75 9.18
CA ARG A 335 -5.49 -18.09 10.23
C ARG A 335 -6.01 -16.74 9.75
N TYR A 336 -7.29 -16.48 10.02
CA TYR A 336 -7.90 -15.18 9.80
C TYR A 336 -7.96 -14.39 11.11
N ILE A 337 -7.55 -13.13 11.06
CA ILE A 337 -7.60 -12.16 12.14
C ILE A 337 -8.48 -10.99 11.68
N LEU A 338 -9.61 -10.81 12.33
CA LEU A 338 -10.46 -9.65 12.16
C LEU A 338 -10.19 -8.67 13.31
N LEU A 339 -9.53 -7.56 12.98
CA LEU A 339 -9.23 -6.49 13.92
C LEU A 339 -10.52 -5.74 14.29
N PRO A 340 -10.87 -5.59 15.58
CA PRO A 340 -12.06 -4.85 15.97
C PRO A 340 -11.92 -3.37 15.65
N ILE A 341 -13.06 -2.69 15.43
CA ILE A 341 -13.11 -1.23 15.27
C ILE A 341 -12.67 -0.57 16.57
N THR A 342 -11.68 0.31 16.49
CA THR A 342 -11.16 1.10 17.60
C THR A 342 -10.92 2.54 17.18
N GLU A 343 -10.56 3.40 18.13
CA GLU A 343 -10.17 4.80 17.83
C GLU A 343 -8.92 4.91 16.94
N GLN A 344 -8.13 3.85 16.87
CA GLN A 344 -6.87 3.78 16.11
C GLN A 344 -7.05 3.20 14.72
N THR A 345 -8.12 2.43 14.45
CA THR A 345 -8.40 1.88 13.13
C THR A 345 -8.75 2.99 12.14
N SER A 346 -8.60 2.74 10.86
CA SER A 346 -8.77 3.74 9.80
C SER A 346 -9.33 3.14 8.51
N GLY A 347 -10.31 2.24 8.65
CA GLY A 347 -10.83 1.51 7.51
C GLY A 347 -9.74 0.71 6.81
N HIS A 348 -9.71 0.77 5.48
CA HIS A 348 -8.68 0.11 4.69
C HIS A 348 -7.25 0.54 5.10
N GLY A 349 -7.06 1.80 5.48
CA GLY A 349 -5.77 2.34 5.92
C GLY A 349 -5.19 1.73 7.20
N THR A 350 -5.96 0.91 7.94
CA THR A 350 -5.48 0.20 9.14
C THR A 350 -4.27 -0.70 8.85
N HIS A 351 -4.18 -1.26 7.64
CA HIS A 351 -3.03 -2.06 7.21
C HIS A 351 -1.68 -1.33 7.28
N SER A 352 -1.67 0.01 7.22
CA SER A 352 -0.45 0.83 7.29
C SER A 352 -0.01 1.14 8.72
N ASN A 353 -0.74 0.66 9.73
CA ASN A 353 -0.46 0.93 11.13
C ASN A 353 -0.10 -0.34 11.91
N PRO A 354 1.18 -0.76 11.93
CA PRO A 354 1.62 -1.98 12.62
C PRO A 354 1.46 -1.93 14.14
N THR A 355 1.17 -0.79 14.75
CA THR A 355 0.85 -0.74 16.19
C THR A 355 -0.43 -1.48 16.54
N ILE A 356 -1.28 -1.76 15.54
CA ILE A 356 -2.58 -2.44 15.72
C ILE A 356 -2.45 -3.96 15.49
N TRP A 357 -1.65 -4.37 14.52
CA TRP A 357 -1.54 -5.77 14.09
C TRP A 357 -0.16 -6.41 14.29
N GLY A 358 0.86 -5.63 14.66
CA GLY A 358 2.24 -6.11 14.75
C GLY A 358 2.47 -7.23 15.75
N ASP A 359 1.61 -7.41 16.76
CA ASP A 359 1.72 -8.55 17.69
C ASP A 359 1.32 -9.87 17.01
N TYR A 360 0.39 -9.86 16.04
CA TYR A 360 0.08 -11.03 15.22
C TYR A 360 1.25 -11.39 14.30
N LEU A 361 1.95 -10.38 13.75
CA LEU A 361 3.18 -10.61 12.99
C LEU A 361 4.27 -11.26 13.86
N LYS A 362 4.47 -10.82 15.11
CA LYS A 362 5.41 -11.46 16.05
C LYS A 362 5.03 -12.92 16.32
N GLU A 363 3.75 -13.18 16.50
CA GLU A 363 3.23 -14.54 16.68
C GLU A 363 3.52 -15.39 15.44
N LEU A 364 3.19 -14.86 14.23
CA LEU A 364 3.46 -15.52 12.95
C LEU A 364 4.94 -15.89 12.80
N MET A 365 5.83 -14.92 13.04
CA MET A 365 7.28 -15.14 12.99
C MET A 365 7.74 -16.20 13.97
N THR A 366 7.14 -16.28 15.15
CA THR A 366 7.49 -17.27 16.17
C THR A 366 7.03 -18.68 15.79
N ILE A 367 5.78 -18.86 15.36
CA ILE A 367 5.24 -20.21 15.07
C ILE A 367 5.71 -20.78 13.73
N SER A 368 6.20 -19.93 12.84
CA SER A 368 6.75 -20.32 11.53
C SER A 368 8.27 -20.48 11.53
N GLU A 369 8.91 -20.47 12.71
CA GLU A 369 10.37 -20.62 12.79
C GLU A 369 10.83 -22.00 12.32
N PRO A 370 11.77 -22.07 11.34
CA PRO A 370 12.24 -23.35 10.82
C PRO A 370 12.85 -24.24 11.91
N GLY A 371 12.37 -25.48 12.01
CA GLY A 371 12.87 -26.45 12.99
C GLY A 371 12.07 -26.54 14.29
N ARG A 372 10.97 -25.81 14.39
CA ARG A 372 10.00 -25.97 15.48
C ARG A 372 9.04 -27.10 15.23
#